data_ca35b57ec6eba38829cf93942b528125
#
_entry.id   ca35b57ec6eba38829cf93942b528125
#
_cell.length_a   1.000
_cell.length_b   1.000
_cell.length_c   1.000
_cell.angle_alpha   90.00
_cell.angle_beta   90.00
_cell.angle_gamma   90.00
#
_symmetry.space_group_name_H-M   'P 1'
#
loop_
_entity.id
_entity.type
_entity.pdbx_description
1 polymer ?
#
loop_
_entity_poly.entity_id
_entity_poly.type
_entity_poly.pdbx_seq_one_letter_code
_entity_poly.pdbx_strand_id
1 'polypeptide(L)'
;MKKLKVIALLICLCASFTFAEEYHWPRSYFASLGMGAQVSKGDFNERAISGKDTAGVKGYIHPPALEFIATPDLMLGVNLGAFSFAMSFQYWVSEQVIADFPDESYKQDTRIWRFGLEATYNLFYPEFFQVGFGLGYSYNSVKSDDIAIFSSDTYDAEFMGSAVAFIANIHYYITDNISMVPAIKIYESWFKNVHCSRVETNDLDPYLWQSFVLATVSVQYQF
;
A
#
# COMPACT_ATOMS: atom_id res chain seq x y z
N MET A 1 24.75 -15.82 -15.62
CA MET A 1 23.55 -15.16 -16.16
C MET A 1 22.93 -14.08 -15.25
N LYS A 2 22.86 -14.24 -13.89
CA LYS A 2 22.28 -13.21 -12.99
C LYS A 2 23.06 -11.90 -12.98
N LYS A 3 24.40 -11.95 -12.98
CA LYS A 3 25.28 -10.75 -12.97
C LYS A 3 25.17 -9.92 -14.26
N LEU A 4 24.94 -10.55 -15.42
CA LEU A 4 24.79 -9.84 -16.69
C LEU A 4 23.51 -9.02 -16.76
N LYS A 5 22.41 -9.50 -16.14
CA LYS A 5 21.13 -8.79 -16.07
C LYS A 5 21.21 -7.54 -15.18
N VAL A 6 21.97 -7.62 -14.07
CA VAL A 6 22.19 -6.48 -13.18
C VAL A 6 23.05 -5.41 -13.86
N ILE A 7 24.07 -5.81 -14.61
CA ILE A 7 24.93 -4.88 -15.37
C ILE A 7 24.14 -4.21 -16.49
N ALA A 8 23.31 -4.95 -17.22
CA ALA A 8 22.44 -4.39 -18.26
C ALA A 8 21.45 -3.39 -17.67
N LEU A 9 20.85 -3.68 -16.51
CA LEU A 9 19.95 -2.76 -15.79
C LEU A 9 20.67 -1.49 -15.35
N LEU A 10 21.88 -1.62 -14.82
CA LEU A 10 22.73 -0.48 -14.43
C LEU A 10 23.14 0.38 -15.62
N ILE A 11 23.47 -0.22 -16.75
CA ILE A 11 23.83 0.49 -17.99
C ILE A 11 22.60 1.23 -18.54
N CYS A 12 21.39 0.63 -18.51
CA CYS A 12 20.16 1.30 -18.90
C CYS A 12 19.84 2.47 -17.99
N LEU A 13 20.01 2.33 -16.68
CA LEU A 13 19.87 3.41 -15.70
C LEU A 13 20.87 4.54 -15.96
N CYS A 14 22.16 4.23 -16.16
CA CYS A 14 23.20 5.24 -16.45
C CYS A 14 22.95 5.94 -17.81
N ALA A 15 22.54 5.22 -18.83
CA ALA A 15 22.19 5.81 -20.13
C ALA A 15 20.99 6.77 -20.02
N SER A 16 20.01 6.46 -19.15
CA SER A 16 18.86 7.35 -18.90
C SER A 16 19.28 8.67 -18.24
N PHE A 17 20.34 8.67 -17.42
CA PHE A 17 20.87 9.90 -16.79
C PHE A 17 21.55 10.84 -17.81
N THR A 18 22.17 10.32 -18.85
CA THR A 18 22.85 11.15 -19.86
C THR A 18 21.87 11.85 -20.80
N PHE A 19 20.68 11.33 -21.01
CA PHE A 19 19.65 11.99 -21.81
C PHE A 19 18.86 13.06 -21.04
N ALA A 20 18.95 13.09 -19.72
CA ALA A 20 18.20 14.04 -18.88
C ALA A 20 18.88 15.42 -18.80
N GLU A 21 20.12 15.59 -19.23
CA GLU A 21 20.87 16.85 -19.09
C GLU A 21 20.41 17.96 -20.08
N GLU A 22 19.73 17.64 -21.18
CA GLU A 22 19.31 18.63 -22.17
C GLU A 22 17.93 19.23 -21.91
N TYR A 23 17.14 18.70 -20.99
CA TYR A 23 15.79 19.19 -20.72
C TYR A 23 15.72 19.91 -19.35
N HIS A 24 15.31 21.16 -19.36
CA HIS A 24 15.01 21.94 -18.14
C HIS A 24 13.70 21.41 -17.52
N TRP A 25 13.80 20.35 -16.73
CA TRP A 25 12.69 19.87 -15.94
C TRP A 25 12.30 20.90 -14.89
N PRO A 26 11.04 21.33 -14.83
CA PRO A 26 10.63 22.28 -13.82
C PRO A 26 10.75 21.67 -12.43
N ARG A 27 11.23 22.46 -11.49
CA ARG A 27 11.08 22.15 -10.07
C ARG A 27 9.69 22.62 -9.67
N SER A 28 8.85 21.71 -9.20
CA SER A 28 7.50 22.07 -8.78
C SER A 28 7.08 21.22 -7.59
N TYR A 29 6.27 21.80 -6.73
CA TYR A 29 5.53 21.01 -5.74
C TYR A 29 4.23 20.54 -6.36
N PHE A 30 3.68 19.47 -5.83
CA PHE A 30 2.39 18.98 -6.28
C PHE A 30 1.55 18.42 -5.14
N ALA A 31 0.24 18.47 -5.32
CA ALA A 31 -0.75 17.76 -4.55
C ALA A 31 -1.58 16.89 -5.48
N SER A 32 -1.88 15.67 -5.07
CA SER A 32 -2.65 14.72 -5.85
C SER A 32 -3.73 14.09 -4.99
N LEU A 33 -4.93 14.01 -5.54
CA LEU A 33 -6.07 13.33 -4.95
C LEU A 33 -6.63 12.33 -5.95
N GLY A 34 -6.74 11.09 -5.55
CA GLY A 34 -7.21 10.00 -6.39
C GLY A 34 -8.15 9.05 -5.68
N MET A 35 -8.74 8.21 -6.48
CA MET A 35 -9.51 7.05 -6.06
C MET A 35 -9.04 5.85 -6.84
N GLY A 36 -9.06 4.69 -6.21
CA GLY A 36 -8.68 3.43 -6.84
C GLY A 36 -9.46 2.25 -6.32
N ALA A 37 -9.16 1.13 -6.92
CA ALA A 37 -9.63 -0.18 -6.51
C ALA A 37 -8.43 -1.03 -6.10
N GLN A 38 -8.52 -1.65 -4.96
CA GLN A 38 -7.49 -2.52 -4.40
C GLN A 38 -7.99 -3.95 -4.29
N VAL A 39 -7.15 -4.88 -4.70
CA VAL A 39 -7.32 -6.31 -4.43
C VAL A 39 -6.13 -6.80 -3.63
N SER A 40 -6.33 -7.80 -2.80
CA SER A 40 -5.25 -8.33 -1.97
C SER A 40 -5.23 -9.85 -1.95
N LYS A 41 -4.05 -10.41 -1.68
CA LYS A 41 -3.81 -11.83 -1.53
C LYS A 41 -2.71 -12.07 -0.50
N GLY A 42 -2.89 -13.04 0.37
CA GLY A 42 -1.88 -13.43 1.35
C GLY A 42 -2.49 -13.97 2.64
N ASP A 43 -1.71 -13.89 3.71
CA ASP A 43 -2.01 -14.54 4.97
C ASP A 43 -3.28 -14.01 5.67
N PHE A 44 -3.64 -12.74 5.46
CA PHE A 44 -4.88 -12.19 6.02
C PHE A 44 -6.13 -12.92 5.54
N ASN A 45 -6.10 -13.46 4.35
CA ASN A 45 -7.25 -14.14 3.76
C ASN A 45 -7.26 -15.66 4.04
N GLU A 46 -6.15 -16.23 4.52
CA GLU A 46 -5.97 -17.68 4.52
C GLU A 46 -5.42 -18.25 5.83
N ARG A 47 -4.84 -17.44 6.72
CA ARG A 47 -4.03 -17.95 7.84
C ARG A 47 -4.61 -17.60 9.20
N ALA A 48 -4.77 -18.61 10.06
CA ALA A 48 -5.00 -18.41 11.49
C ALA A 48 -3.66 -18.27 12.23
N ILE A 49 -3.58 -17.31 13.14
CA ILE A 49 -2.41 -17.04 13.96
C ILE A 49 -2.60 -17.72 15.32
N SER A 50 -1.65 -18.53 15.76
CA SER A 50 -1.69 -19.08 17.10
C SER A 50 -1.31 -18.02 18.13
N GLY A 51 -2.10 -17.86 19.16
CA GLY A 51 -1.87 -16.95 20.28
C GLY A 51 -2.10 -17.61 21.63
N LYS A 52 -1.73 -16.92 22.69
CA LYS A 52 -2.09 -17.26 24.07
C LYS A 52 -2.79 -16.07 24.67
N ASP A 53 -3.85 -16.32 25.42
CA ASP A 53 -4.47 -15.27 26.23
C ASP A 53 -3.61 -14.94 27.47
N THR A 54 -4.01 -13.91 28.22
CA THR A 54 -3.36 -13.52 29.49
C THR A 54 -3.40 -14.59 30.57
N ALA A 55 -4.25 -15.60 30.43
CA ALA A 55 -4.32 -16.77 31.29
C ALA A 55 -3.49 -17.96 30.78
N GLY A 56 -2.81 -17.80 29.64
CA GLY A 56 -1.98 -18.83 29.01
C GLY A 56 -2.74 -19.85 28.20
N VAL A 57 -4.04 -19.66 27.95
CA VAL A 57 -4.87 -20.52 27.11
C VAL A 57 -4.50 -20.30 25.65
N LYS A 58 -4.20 -21.38 24.94
CA LYS A 58 -3.86 -21.33 23.51
C LYS A 58 -5.13 -21.19 22.66
N GLY A 59 -5.08 -20.36 21.63
CA GLY A 59 -6.14 -20.19 20.66
C GLY A 59 -5.62 -19.67 19.33
N TYR A 60 -6.55 -19.29 18.44
CA TYR A 60 -6.24 -18.77 17.12
C TYR A 60 -6.89 -17.41 16.91
N ILE A 61 -6.12 -16.48 16.34
CA ILE A 61 -6.60 -15.20 15.86
C ILE A 61 -6.79 -15.34 14.35
N HIS A 62 -7.98 -15.06 13.86
CA HIS A 62 -8.26 -15.03 12.44
C HIS A 62 -8.16 -13.58 11.94
N PRO A 63 -7.12 -13.22 11.15
CA PRO A 63 -7.04 -11.89 10.57
C PRO A 63 -8.25 -11.62 9.67
N PRO A 64 -8.71 -10.35 9.57
CA PRO A 64 -9.84 -10.02 8.71
C PRO A 64 -9.50 -10.30 7.25
N ALA A 65 -10.45 -10.80 6.47
CA ALA A 65 -10.26 -10.94 5.05
C ALA A 65 -10.23 -9.55 4.40
N LEU A 66 -9.22 -9.30 3.55
CA LEU A 66 -9.02 -8.04 2.86
C LEU A 66 -9.33 -8.26 1.38
N GLU A 67 -10.59 -8.10 1.00
CA GLU A 67 -11.05 -8.28 -0.37
C GLU A 67 -10.94 -7.00 -1.21
N PHE A 68 -11.74 -6.90 -2.27
CA PHE A 68 -11.79 -5.73 -3.12
C PHE A 68 -12.29 -4.50 -2.35
N ILE A 69 -11.50 -3.42 -2.38
CA ILE A 69 -11.77 -2.21 -1.60
C ILE A 69 -11.54 -0.97 -2.45
N ALA A 70 -12.50 -0.02 -2.38
CA ALA A 70 -12.29 1.31 -2.94
C ALA A 70 -11.35 2.10 -2.03
N THR A 71 -10.25 2.60 -2.58
CA THR A 71 -9.16 3.21 -1.81
C THR A 71 -8.90 4.63 -2.28
N PRO A 72 -9.12 5.64 -1.43
CA PRO A 72 -8.62 7.00 -1.69
C PRO A 72 -7.09 7.03 -1.64
N ASP A 73 -6.47 7.79 -2.53
CA ASP A 73 -5.02 7.97 -2.61
C ASP A 73 -4.69 9.46 -2.59
N LEU A 74 -4.12 9.93 -1.51
CA LEU A 74 -3.68 11.31 -1.31
C LEU A 74 -2.16 11.38 -1.38
N MET A 75 -1.62 12.29 -2.18
CA MET A 75 -0.17 12.48 -2.29
C MET A 75 0.19 13.96 -2.23
N LEU A 76 1.30 14.25 -1.56
CA LEU A 76 1.97 15.55 -1.56
C LEU A 76 3.43 15.33 -1.91
N GLY A 77 3.97 16.10 -2.86
CA GLY A 77 5.32 15.84 -3.31
C GLY A 77 6.02 16.98 -4.01
N VAL A 78 7.20 16.66 -4.51
CA VAL A 78 8.07 17.57 -5.25
C VAL A 78 8.65 16.86 -6.48
N ASN A 79 8.64 17.56 -7.60
CA ASN A 79 9.33 17.15 -8.82
C ASN A 79 10.72 17.81 -8.84
N LEU A 80 11.75 17.02 -8.98
CA LEU A 80 13.14 17.45 -9.08
C LEU A 80 13.74 16.88 -10.37
N GLY A 81 13.52 17.58 -11.46
CA GLY A 81 13.89 17.05 -12.77
C GLY A 81 13.04 15.85 -13.16
N ALA A 82 13.68 14.77 -13.58
CA ALA A 82 13.01 13.53 -13.91
C ALA A 82 12.51 12.74 -12.68
N PHE A 83 12.89 13.13 -11.47
CA PHE A 83 12.49 12.46 -10.25
C PHE A 83 11.32 13.17 -9.58
N SER A 84 10.37 12.40 -9.08
CA SER A 84 9.31 12.86 -8.20
C SER A 84 9.41 12.14 -6.87
N PHE A 85 9.30 12.89 -5.78
CA PHE A 85 9.27 12.37 -4.42
C PHE A 85 7.98 12.80 -3.77
N ALA A 86 7.27 11.86 -3.16
CA ALA A 86 5.98 12.12 -2.54
C ALA A 86 5.84 11.43 -1.19
N MET A 87 5.06 12.04 -0.31
CA MET A 87 4.39 11.38 0.79
C MET A 87 3.02 10.93 0.30
N SER A 88 2.65 9.68 0.58
CA SER A 88 1.34 9.12 0.24
C SER A 88 0.57 8.75 1.49
N PHE A 89 -0.73 8.95 1.46
CA PHE A 89 -1.64 8.55 2.52
C PHE A 89 -2.89 7.91 1.91
N GLN A 90 -3.23 6.74 2.43
CA GLN A 90 -4.40 5.97 2.05
C GLN A 90 -5.15 5.56 3.31
N TYR A 91 -6.47 5.69 3.27
CA TYR A 91 -7.35 5.25 4.35
C TYR A 91 -8.62 4.66 3.77
N TRP A 92 -9.02 3.50 4.25
CA TRP A 92 -10.26 2.88 3.84
C TRP A 92 -10.86 2.03 4.96
N VAL A 93 -12.15 1.80 4.84
CA VAL A 93 -12.92 0.98 5.75
C VAL A 93 -13.58 -0.15 4.96
N SER A 94 -13.50 -1.35 5.46
CA SER A 94 -14.19 -2.53 4.93
C SER A 94 -15.13 -3.06 6.00
N GLU A 95 -16.40 -3.23 5.65
CA GLU A 95 -17.39 -3.90 6.47
C GLU A 95 -17.62 -5.31 5.89
N GLN A 96 -17.45 -6.33 6.72
CA GLN A 96 -17.71 -7.71 6.34
C GLN A 96 -18.77 -8.32 7.24
N VAL A 97 -19.63 -9.13 6.66
CA VAL A 97 -20.58 -9.95 7.41
C VAL A 97 -19.99 -11.34 7.55
N ILE A 98 -19.62 -11.71 8.76
CA ILE A 98 -19.11 -13.03 9.07
C ILE A 98 -20.26 -13.91 9.55
N ALA A 99 -20.52 -14.97 8.81
CA ALA A 99 -21.51 -15.99 9.17
C ALA A 99 -20.78 -17.22 9.71
N ASP A 100 -20.50 -17.25 11.02
CA ASP A 100 -19.76 -18.36 11.62
C ASP A 100 -20.66 -19.46 12.21
N PHE A 101 -21.95 -19.19 12.43
CA PHE A 101 -22.91 -20.15 12.94
C PHE A 101 -24.27 -19.98 12.26
N PRO A 102 -25.09 -21.05 12.20
CA PRO A 102 -26.32 -21.03 11.40
C PRO A 102 -27.36 -19.99 11.78
N ASP A 103 -27.19 -19.30 12.90
CA ASP A 103 -28.19 -18.33 13.38
C ASP A 103 -27.64 -16.94 13.79
N GLU A 104 -26.32 -16.69 13.74
CA GLU A 104 -25.74 -15.39 14.11
C GLU A 104 -24.75 -14.90 13.05
N SER A 105 -25.11 -13.83 12.37
CA SER A 105 -24.18 -13.05 11.57
C SER A 105 -23.75 -11.82 12.36
N TYR A 106 -22.45 -11.57 12.48
CA TYR A 106 -21.93 -10.33 13.03
C TYR A 106 -21.20 -9.52 11.97
N LYS A 107 -21.22 -8.22 12.14
CA LYS A 107 -20.51 -7.30 11.26
C LYS A 107 -19.12 -7.05 11.81
N GLN A 108 -18.12 -7.22 10.97
CA GLN A 108 -16.74 -6.91 11.29
C GLN A 108 -16.31 -5.67 10.52
N ASP A 109 -15.99 -4.61 11.25
CA ASP A 109 -15.47 -3.38 10.68
C ASP A 109 -13.94 -3.41 10.70
N THR A 110 -13.35 -3.30 9.52
CA THR A 110 -11.89 -3.24 9.37
C THR A 110 -11.49 -1.89 8.82
N ARG A 111 -10.63 -1.20 9.55
CA ARG A 111 -10.06 0.11 9.19
C ARG A 111 -8.60 -0.08 8.83
N ILE A 112 -8.23 0.42 7.68
CA ILE A 112 -6.88 0.27 7.16
C ILE A 112 -6.35 1.65 6.82
N TRP A 113 -5.14 1.95 7.27
CA TRP A 113 -4.43 3.12 6.84
C TRP A 113 -2.99 2.77 6.43
N ARG A 114 -2.50 3.50 5.47
CA ARG A 114 -1.15 3.39 4.94
C ARG A 114 -0.56 4.78 4.79
N PHE A 115 0.61 4.98 5.36
CA PHE A 115 1.40 6.18 5.17
C PHE A 115 2.75 5.80 4.56
N GLY A 116 3.15 6.45 3.47
CA GLY A 116 4.34 6.07 2.72
C GLY A 116 5.12 7.23 2.14
N LEU A 117 6.31 6.87 1.69
CA LEU A 117 7.19 7.70 0.86
C LEU A 117 7.34 6.99 -0.48
N GLU A 118 7.17 7.74 -1.56
CA GLU A 118 7.27 7.24 -2.93
C GLU A 118 8.31 8.05 -3.69
N ALA A 119 9.11 7.36 -4.50
CA ALA A 119 10.06 7.97 -5.42
C ALA A 119 9.82 7.39 -6.80
N THR A 120 9.55 8.24 -7.80
CA THR A 120 9.33 7.83 -9.19
C THR A 120 10.32 8.51 -10.11
N TYR A 121 10.73 7.79 -11.13
CA TYR A 121 11.53 8.30 -12.23
C TYR A 121 10.64 8.41 -13.46
N ASN A 122 10.50 9.62 -14.00
CA ASN A 122 9.64 9.94 -15.13
C ASN A 122 10.45 9.85 -16.41
N LEU A 123 10.04 8.95 -17.29
CA LEU A 123 10.57 8.77 -18.61
C LEU A 123 9.78 9.65 -19.58
N PHE A 124 10.45 10.15 -20.58
CA PHE A 124 9.92 11.03 -21.60
C PHE A 124 9.44 12.37 -21.06
N TYR A 125 9.76 13.39 -21.76
CA TYR A 125 9.19 14.73 -21.63
C TYR A 125 8.38 15.06 -22.86
N PRO A 126 7.20 14.48 -23.03
CA PRO A 126 6.34 14.89 -24.11
C PRO A 126 5.52 16.09 -23.67
N GLU A 127 5.02 16.83 -24.62
CA GLU A 127 4.17 17.99 -24.36
C GLU A 127 2.87 17.64 -23.62
N PHE A 128 2.43 16.38 -23.63
CA PHE A 128 1.13 15.98 -23.07
C PHE A 128 1.11 14.71 -22.22
N PHE A 129 2.14 13.85 -22.20
CA PHE A 129 2.19 12.70 -21.30
C PHE A 129 3.59 12.32 -20.84
N GLN A 130 3.71 11.77 -19.63
CA GLN A 130 4.92 11.15 -19.08
C GLN A 130 4.61 9.77 -18.55
N VAL A 131 5.57 8.87 -18.58
CA VAL A 131 5.48 7.54 -17.96
C VAL A 131 6.47 7.49 -16.81
N GLY A 132 5.99 7.15 -15.63
CA GLY A 132 6.81 7.05 -14.43
C GLY A 132 6.87 5.61 -13.90
N PHE A 133 8.06 5.26 -13.38
CA PHE A 133 8.29 4.03 -12.64
C PHE A 133 8.96 4.36 -11.32
N GLY A 134 8.55 3.67 -10.25
CA GLY A 134 9.05 4.03 -8.95
C GLY A 134 8.99 2.92 -7.91
N LEU A 135 9.52 3.28 -6.77
CA LEU A 135 9.51 2.48 -5.57
C LEU A 135 8.94 3.31 -4.42
N GLY A 136 8.33 2.63 -3.48
CA GLY A 136 7.83 3.23 -2.26
C GLY A 136 8.13 2.38 -1.05
N TYR A 137 8.11 3.00 0.10
CA TYR A 137 8.11 2.35 1.39
C TYR A 137 6.99 2.93 2.23
N SER A 138 6.21 2.08 2.89
CA SER A 138 5.10 2.52 3.71
C SER A 138 5.00 1.75 5.02
N TYR A 139 4.38 2.41 5.99
CA TYR A 139 3.88 1.81 7.22
C TYR A 139 2.38 1.59 7.08
N ASN A 140 1.92 0.42 7.49
CA ASN A 140 0.53 -0.01 7.39
C ASN A 140 -0.02 -0.39 8.76
N SER A 141 -1.27 -0.02 9.02
CA SER A 141 -2.05 -0.54 10.14
C SER A 141 -3.38 -1.07 9.62
N VAL A 142 -3.74 -2.26 10.08
CA VAL A 142 -5.03 -2.90 9.85
C VAL A 142 -5.66 -3.11 11.21
N LYS A 143 -6.66 -2.29 11.55
CA LYS A 143 -7.43 -2.42 12.78
C LYS A 143 -8.78 -3.04 12.45
N SER A 144 -9.10 -4.14 13.11
CA SER A 144 -10.40 -4.78 13.01
C SER A 144 -11.06 -4.85 14.37
N ASP A 145 -12.31 -4.45 14.40
CA ASP A 145 -13.18 -4.60 15.55
C ASP A 145 -13.81 -6.00 15.49
N ASP A 146 -14.09 -6.60 16.62
CA ASP A 146 -14.77 -7.91 16.74
C ASP A 146 -14.07 -9.09 16.04
N ILE A 147 -12.76 -9.20 16.18
CA ILE A 147 -12.05 -10.41 15.76
C ILE A 147 -12.36 -11.55 16.72
N ALA A 148 -12.80 -12.69 16.19
CA ALA A 148 -13.00 -13.89 16.97
C ALA A 148 -11.66 -14.45 17.48
N ILE A 149 -11.54 -14.49 18.80
CA ILE A 149 -10.42 -15.11 19.50
C ILE A 149 -10.99 -16.15 20.46
N PHE A 150 -10.54 -17.39 20.38
CA PHE A 150 -10.90 -18.42 21.36
C PHE A 150 -12.41 -18.73 21.49
N SER A 151 -13.05 -19.08 20.40
CA SER A 151 -14.36 -19.77 20.33
C SER A 151 -15.63 -19.03 20.79
N SER A 152 -15.60 -17.95 21.53
CA SER A 152 -16.82 -17.26 21.98
C SER A 152 -16.68 -15.76 22.21
N ASP A 153 -15.48 -15.25 22.37
CA ASP A 153 -15.25 -13.84 22.67
C ASP A 153 -14.64 -13.13 21.47
N THR A 154 -15.16 -11.97 21.11
CA THR A 154 -14.61 -11.09 20.09
C THR A 154 -13.79 -9.97 20.74
N TYR A 155 -12.72 -9.56 20.08
CA TYR A 155 -11.81 -8.50 20.56
C TYR A 155 -11.32 -7.65 19.41
N ASP A 156 -10.99 -6.40 19.70
CA ASP A 156 -10.31 -5.53 18.75
C ASP A 156 -8.86 -5.96 18.60
N ALA A 157 -8.41 -6.05 17.36
CA ALA A 157 -7.01 -6.30 17.06
C ALA A 157 -6.48 -5.30 16.02
N GLU A 158 -5.24 -4.87 16.21
CA GLU A 158 -4.52 -4.01 15.29
C GLU A 158 -3.24 -4.70 14.83
N PHE A 159 -3.12 -4.90 13.52
CA PHE A 159 -1.95 -5.48 12.86
C PHE A 159 -1.11 -4.35 12.30
N MET A 160 0.16 -4.29 12.69
CA MET A 160 1.08 -3.25 12.26
C MET A 160 2.23 -3.82 11.45
N GLY A 161 2.57 -3.16 10.35
CA GLY A 161 3.58 -3.63 9.45
C GLY A 161 4.15 -2.58 8.51
N SER A 162 5.03 -3.02 7.66
CA SER A 162 5.66 -2.20 6.63
C SER A 162 5.43 -2.81 5.25
N ALA A 163 5.52 -2.00 4.21
CA ALA A 163 5.47 -2.48 2.84
C ALA A 163 6.51 -1.81 1.96
N VAL A 164 6.92 -2.53 0.93
CA VAL A 164 7.61 -1.97 -0.23
C VAL A 164 6.62 -1.90 -1.38
N ALA A 165 6.61 -0.80 -2.10
CA ALA A 165 5.76 -0.60 -3.27
C ALA A 165 6.56 -0.58 -4.56
N PHE A 166 6.01 -1.18 -5.62
CA PHE A 166 6.40 -0.97 -7.01
C PHE A 166 5.32 -0.12 -7.67
N ILE A 167 5.72 0.94 -8.34
CA ILE A 167 4.81 1.96 -8.87
C ILE A 167 5.05 2.10 -10.37
N ALA A 168 3.95 2.11 -11.13
CA ALA A 168 3.94 2.53 -12.53
C ALA A 168 2.80 3.53 -12.70
N ASN A 169 3.09 4.69 -13.30
CA ASN A 169 2.10 5.72 -13.54
C ASN A 169 2.26 6.37 -14.91
N ILE A 170 1.21 7.06 -15.34
CA ILE A 170 1.22 7.88 -16.53
C ILE A 170 0.66 9.24 -16.13
N HIS A 171 1.41 10.32 -16.38
CA HIS A 171 0.90 11.67 -16.23
C HIS A 171 0.37 12.14 -17.57
N TYR A 172 -0.92 12.39 -17.64
CA TYR A 172 -1.56 13.02 -18.79
C TYR A 172 -1.88 14.46 -18.44
N TYR A 173 -1.16 15.42 -19.05
CA TYR A 173 -1.29 16.84 -18.79
C TYR A 173 -2.53 17.40 -19.50
N ILE A 174 -3.47 17.90 -18.71
CA ILE A 174 -4.68 18.58 -19.19
C ILE A 174 -4.37 20.07 -19.39
N THR A 175 -3.58 20.62 -18.48
CA THR A 175 -3.01 21.99 -18.56
C THR A 175 -1.58 21.93 -18.01
N ASP A 176 -0.85 23.04 -18.08
CA ASP A 176 0.51 23.16 -17.53
C ASP A 176 0.59 22.80 -16.03
N ASN A 177 -0.50 22.98 -15.30
CA ASN A 177 -0.55 22.78 -13.85
C ASN A 177 -1.41 21.58 -13.43
N ILE A 178 -2.23 21.01 -14.30
CA ILE A 178 -3.17 19.94 -13.97
C ILE A 178 -2.89 18.73 -14.83
N SER A 179 -2.69 17.60 -14.18
CA SER A 179 -2.56 16.30 -14.85
C SER A 179 -3.53 15.27 -14.26
N MET A 180 -3.97 14.34 -15.09
CA MET A 180 -4.62 13.11 -14.70
C MET A 180 -3.55 12.02 -14.63
N VAL A 181 -3.54 11.27 -13.52
CA VAL A 181 -2.48 10.30 -13.23
C VAL A 181 -3.08 8.93 -12.94
N PRO A 182 -3.37 8.10 -13.97
CA PRO A 182 -3.59 6.68 -13.76
C PRO A 182 -2.30 6.00 -13.26
N ALA A 183 -2.43 5.15 -12.25
CA ALA A 183 -1.30 4.43 -11.68
C ALA A 183 -1.70 3.00 -11.26
N ILE A 184 -0.69 2.12 -11.29
CA ILE A 184 -0.74 0.80 -10.67
C ILE A 184 0.36 0.77 -9.63
N LYS A 185 -0.01 0.42 -8.38
CA LYS A 185 0.90 0.26 -7.26
C LYS A 185 0.77 -1.16 -6.71
N ILE A 186 1.88 -1.87 -6.59
CA ILE A 186 1.94 -3.22 -6.03
C ILE A 186 2.68 -3.10 -4.71
N TYR A 187 2.01 -3.40 -3.61
CA TYR A 187 2.58 -3.35 -2.27
C TYR A 187 2.82 -4.75 -1.76
N GLU A 188 4.05 -5.05 -1.37
CA GLU A 188 4.41 -6.25 -0.63
C GLU A 188 4.56 -5.86 0.84
N SER A 189 3.65 -6.35 1.68
CA SER A 189 3.50 -5.94 3.08
C SER A 189 3.87 -7.06 4.03
N TRP A 190 4.53 -6.72 5.14
CA TRP A 190 4.90 -7.61 6.22
C TRP A 190 4.40 -7.05 7.54
N PHE A 191 3.46 -7.74 8.16
CA PHE A 191 2.92 -7.37 9.48
C PHE A 191 3.67 -8.19 10.54
N LYS A 192 4.37 -7.47 11.39
CA LYS A 192 5.22 -8.08 12.42
C LYS A 192 4.57 -8.09 13.79
N ASN A 193 3.71 -7.12 14.05
CA ASN A 193 3.12 -6.91 15.35
C ASN A 193 1.61 -7.00 15.27
N VAL A 194 1.01 -7.65 16.26
CA VAL A 194 -0.41 -7.60 16.50
C VAL A 194 -0.64 -7.06 17.91
N HIS A 195 -1.50 -6.06 18.04
CA HIS A 195 -1.95 -5.53 19.32
C HIS A 195 -3.41 -5.93 19.52
N CYS A 196 -3.68 -6.65 20.60
CA CYS A 196 -5.01 -7.06 20.97
C CYS A 196 -5.23 -6.76 22.46
N SER A 197 -6.40 -6.26 22.85
CA SER A 197 -6.67 -5.77 24.19
C SER A 197 -6.59 -6.83 25.31
N ARG A 198 -6.58 -8.13 24.97
CA ARG A 198 -6.53 -9.24 25.95
C ARG A 198 -5.52 -10.34 25.63
N VAL A 199 -4.77 -10.20 24.56
CA VAL A 199 -3.69 -11.12 24.22
C VAL A 199 -2.37 -10.40 24.43
N GLU A 200 -1.42 -11.05 25.10
CA GLU A 200 -0.05 -10.56 25.13
C GLU A 200 0.42 -10.38 23.71
N THR A 201 0.65 -9.12 23.33
CA THR A 201 1.13 -8.77 22.02
C THR A 201 2.56 -9.17 21.89
N ASN A 202 2.80 -10.13 21.06
CA ASN A 202 4.13 -10.57 20.75
C ASN A 202 4.38 -10.36 19.25
N ASP A 203 5.64 -10.23 18.92
CA ASP A 203 6.08 -10.25 17.55
C ASP A 203 5.50 -11.50 16.86
N LEU A 204 4.90 -11.31 15.71
CA LEU A 204 4.39 -12.40 14.89
C LEU A 204 5.58 -13.17 14.31
N ASP A 205 5.73 -14.42 14.73
CA ASP A 205 6.74 -15.33 14.18
C ASP A 205 6.05 -16.62 13.70
N PRO A 206 6.04 -16.86 12.40
CA PRO A 206 6.47 -15.98 11.31
C PRO A 206 5.49 -14.83 11.10
N TYR A 207 6.02 -13.67 10.62
CA TYR A 207 5.21 -12.51 10.28
C TYR A 207 4.14 -12.85 9.22
N LEU A 208 3.06 -12.03 9.16
CA LEU A 208 2.05 -12.15 8.14
C LEU A 208 2.48 -11.40 6.89
N TRP A 209 2.37 -12.06 5.76
CA TRP A 209 2.61 -11.47 4.46
C TRP A 209 1.30 -11.18 3.73
N GLN A 210 1.23 -10.02 3.08
CA GLN A 210 0.08 -9.63 2.27
C GLN A 210 0.53 -8.79 1.08
N SER A 211 0.15 -9.21 -0.11
CA SER A 211 0.32 -8.45 -1.34
C SER A 211 -0.96 -7.68 -1.66
N PHE A 212 -0.82 -6.40 -2.05
CA PHE A 212 -1.91 -5.57 -2.50
C PHE A 212 -1.61 -5.03 -3.89
N VAL A 213 -2.57 -5.13 -4.79
CA VAL A 213 -2.52 -4.50 -6.11
C VAL A 213 -3.57 -3.40 -6.13
N LEU A 214 -3.13 -2.16 -6.26
CA LEU A 214 -3.95 -0.96 -6.27
C LEU A 214 -3.87 -0.31 -7.65
N ALA A 215 -5.01 -0.18 -8.32
CA ALA A 215 -5.16 0.61 -9.53
C ALA A 215 -5.88 1.91 -9.17
N THR A 216 -5.25 3.07 -9.45
CA THR A 216 -5.80 4.40 -9.12
C THR A 216 -5.90 5.29 -10.33
N VAL A 217 -6.79 6.27 -10.24
CA VAL A 217 -6.80 7.46 -11.10
C VAL A 217 -6.82 8.67 -10.19
N SER A 218 -5.86 9.57 -10.36
CA SER A 218 -5.69 10.76 -9.54
C SER A 218 -5.71 12.02 -10.42
N VAL A 219 -6.13 13.12 -9.83
CA VAL A 219 -5.90 14.47 -10.37
C VAL A 219 -4.76 15.08 -9.57
N GLN A 220 -3.74 15.52 -10.26
CA GLN A 220 -2.57 16.17 -9.67
C GLN A 220 -2.53 17.63 -10.09
N TYR A 221 -2.33 18.51 -9.12
CA TYR A 221 -2.08 19.92 -9.31
C TYR A 221 -0.63 20.25 -8.97
N GLN A 222 0.04 20.97 -9.87
CA GLN A 222 1.42 21.45 -9.71
C GLN A 222 1.43 22.95 -9.45
N PHE A 223 2.26 23.41 -8.49
CA PHE A 223 2.38 24.82 -8.08
C PHE A 223 3.82 25.22 -7.76
#